data_f10c9e4094d464164fb49c6f87171a56
#
_entry.id   f10c9e4094d464164fb49c6f87171a56
#
_cell.length_a   1.000
_cell.length_b   1.000
_cell.length_c   1.000
_cell.angle_alpha   90.00
_cell.angle_beta   90.00
_cell.angle_gamma   90.00
#
_symmetry.space_group_name_H-M   'P 1'
#
loop_
_entity.id
_entity.type
_entity.pdbx_description
1 polymer ?
#
loop_
_entity_poly.entity_id
_entity_poly.type
_entity_poly.pdbx_seq_one_letter_code
_entity_poly.pdbx_strand_id
1 'polypeptide(L)'
;MDGLEKGINDRARERAIVVHGAAYANPSVCRSGRLGRSFGCPALPQALTKPIINTIKGGSVLFIYANNKEYMAKSSILPNQQSQELLTEVRDSEQPVSTHL
;
A
#
# COMPACT_ATOMS: atom_id res chain seq x y z
N MET A 1 -0.48 11.94 2.85
CA MET A 1 -0.35 11.12 1.60
C MET A 1 -1.36 11.61 0.58
N ASP A 2 -1.00 11.53 -0.69
CA ASP A 2 -1.91 11.82 -1.80
C ASP A 2 -2.41 10.51 -2.41
N GLY A 3 -3.71 10.44 -2.67
CA GLY A 3 -4.28 9.32 -3.41
C GLY A 3 -4.28 9.64 -4.89
N LEU A 4 -3.72 8.74 -5.70
CA LEU A 4 -3.50 8.97 -7.12
C LEU A 4 -4.63 8.45 -8.02
N GLU A 5 -5.62 7.78 -7.44
CA GLU A 5 -6.67 7.12 -8.21
C GLU A 5 -8.04 7.76 -7.92
N LYS A 6 -8.54 8.52 -8.89
CA LYS A 6 -9.82 9.22 -8.77
C LYS A 6 -10.97 8.25 -8.50
N GLY A 7 -11.81 8.59 -7.53
CA GLY A 7 -12.95 7.76 -7.15
C GLY A 7 -12.60 6.57 -6.26
N ILE A 8 -11.32 6.33 -6.00
CA ILE A 8 -10.84 5.22 -5.15
C ILE A 8 -10.20 5.77 -3.88
N ASN A 9 -9.13 6.55 -4.02
CA ASN A 9 -8.38 7.07 -2.88
C ASN A 9 -8.01 8.55 -3.00
N ASP A 10 -8.62 9.28 -3.92
CA ASP A 10 -8.28 10.67 -4.22
C ASP A 10 -8.57 11.65 -3.07
N ARG A 11 -9.29 11.21 -2.03
CA ARG A 11 -9.54 12.00 -0.83
C ARG A 11 -8.56 11.70 0.31
N ALA A 12 -7.51 10.95 0.05
CA ALA A 12 -6.57 10.56 1.10
C ALA A 12 -5.92 11.76 1.79
N ARG A 13 -5.49 12.78 1.04
CA ARG A 13 -4.93 14.00 1.63
C ARG A 13 -5.97 14.76 2.45
N GLU A 14 -7.18 14.92 1.93
CA GLU A 14 -8.28 15.57 2.61
C GLU A 14 -8.62 14.89 3.93
N ARG A 15 -8.57 13.56 3.95
CA ARG A 15 -8.82 12.76 5.16
C ARG A 15 -7.59 12.67 6.08
N ALA A 16 -6.52 13.37 5.76
CA ALA A 16 -5.27 13.35 6.54
C ALA A 16 -4.68 11.94 6.72
N ILE A 17 -4.74 11.13 5.68
CA ILE A 17 -4.12 9.79 5.70
C ILE A 17 -2.60 9.92 5.74
N VAL A 18 -1.98 9.30 6.73
CA VAL A 18 -0.53 9.36 6.95
C VAL A 18 0.04 7.99 7.31
N VAL A 19 1.31 7.79 6.99
CA VAL A 19 2.06 6.63 7.50
C VAL A 19 2.53 6.97 8.91
N HIS A 20 2.23 6.10 9.88
CA HIS A 20 2.56 6.38 11.28
C HIS A 20 2.96 5.12 12.03
N GLY A 21 3.64 5.30 13.16
CA GLY A 21 3.97 4.21 14.06
C GLY A 21 2.81 3.90 14.99
N ALA A 22 2.62 2.63 15.30
CA ALA A 22 1.59 2.19 16.24
C ALA A 22 2.01 0.91 16.95
N ALA A 23 1.74 0.85 18.26
CA ALA A 23 2.06 -0.33 19.05
C ALA A 23 1.33 -1.59 18.56
N TYR A 24 0.10 -1.44 18.06
CA TYR A 24 -0.68 -2.56 17.56
C TYR A 24 -0.14 -3.15 16.25
N ALA A 25 0.77 -2.46 15.57
CA ALA A 25 1.34 -2.93 14.31
C ALA A 25 2.54 -3.89 14.52
N ASN A 26 2.71 -4.40 15.72
CA ASN A 26 3.79 -5.32 16.03
C ASN A 26 3.24 -6.77 16.06
N PRO A 27 3.86 -7.71 15.31
CA PRO A 27 3.41 -9.10 15.31
C PRO A 27 3.34 -9.74 16.70
N SER A 28 4.15 -9.29 17.65
CA SER A 28 4.17 -9.83 19.02
C SER A 28 2.85 -9.59 19.77
N VAL A 29 2.03 -8.63 19.35
CA VAL A 29 0.72 -8.35 20.01
C VAL A 29 -0.45 -8.99 19.25
N CYS A 30 -0.18 -9.76 18.21
CA CYS A 30 -1.20 -10.40 17.38
C CYS A 30 -1.71 -11.70 18.03
N ARG A 31 -2.45 -11.59 19.13
CA ARG A 31 -2.92 -12.76 19.91
C ARG A 31 -4.13 -13.45 19.28
N SER A 32 -4.95 -12.72 18.53
CA SER A 32 -6.19 -13.24 17.95
C SER A 32 -6.07 -13.54 16.46
N GLY A 33 -4.85 -13.62 15.94
CA GLY A 33 -4.60 -13.89 14.52
C GLY A 33 -4.58 -12.66 13.64
N ARG A 34 -4.72 -11.46 14.21
CA ARG A 34 -4.63 -10.20 13.46
C ARG A 34 -4.13 -9.06 14.33
N LEU A 35 -3.56 -8.07 13.67
CA LEU A 35 -3.14 -6.82 14.30
C LEU A 35 -4.37 -5.92 14.58
N GLY A 36 -4.14 -4.84 15.31
CA GLY A 36 -5.15 -3.80 15.50
C GLY A 36 -5.51 -3.07 14.22
N ARG A 37 -6.36 -2.06 14.34
CA ARG A 37 -6.89 -1.29 13.21
C ARG A 37 -6.58 0.18 13.29
N SER A 38 -6.52 0.80 12.10
CA SER A 38 -6.65 2.24 11.93
C SER A 38 -7.88 2.55 11.07
N PHE A 39 -8.17 3.84 10.88
CA PHE A 39 -9.21 4.29 9.95
C PHE A 39 -8.67 4.50 8.54
N GLY A 40 -7.68 3.74 8.15
CA GLY A 40 -7.09 3.78 6.81
C GLY A 40 -5.63 4.25 6.77
N CYS A 41 -5.10 4.81 7.85
CA CYS A 41 -3.69 5.21 7.89
C CYS A 41 -2.79 3.99 7.96
N PRO A 42 -1.81 3.83 7.05
CA PRO A 42 -0.86 2.73 7.13
C PRO A 42 -0.04 2.81 8.42
N ALA A 43 -0.05 1.73 9.19
CA ALA A 43 0.62 1.67 10.49
C ALA A 43 1.86 0.79 10.42
N LEU A 44 2.93 1.25 11.08
CA LEU A 44 4.22 0.56 11.14
C LEU A 44 4.54 0.17 12.56
N PRO A 45 5.31 -0.92 12.78
CA PRO A 45 5.91 -1.17 14.08
C PRO A 45 6.71 0.05 14.54
N GLN A 46 6.58 0.44 15.80
CA GLN A 46 7.20 1.67 16.29
C GLN A 46 8.71 1.70 16.09
N ALA A 47 9.37 0.56 16.26
CA ALA A 47 10.82 0.47 16.07
C ALA A 47 11.27 0.73 14.63
N LEU A 48 10.41 0.51 13.65
CA LEU A 48 10.70 0.67 12.23
C LEU A 48 10.21 1.99 11.65
N THR A 49 9.43 2.75 12.41
CA THR A 49 8.76 3.95 11.91
C THR A 49 9.74 5.00 11.41
N LYS A 50 10.70 5.37 12.25
CA LYS A 50 11.65 6.43 11.90
C LYS A 50 12.52 6.09 10.69
N PRO A 51 13.16 4.91 10.60
CA PRO A 51 13.95 4.58 9.43
C PRO A 51 13.11 4.46 8.16
N ILE A 52 11.91 3.91 8.23
CA ILE A 52 11.03 3.80 7.06
C ILE A 52 10.59 5.18 6.58
N ILE A 53 10.08 6.02 7.48
CA ILE A 53 9.64 7.37 7.11
C ILE A 53 10.78 8.20 6.55
N ASN A 54 11.97 8.12 7.13
CA ASN A 54 13.13 8.83 6.61
C ASN A 54 13.51 8.38 5.18
N THR A 55 13.23 7.14 4.86
CA THR A 55 13.49 6.59 3.52
C THR A 55 12.47 7.06 2.49
N ILE A 56 11.18 7.09 2.86
CA ILE A 56 10.09 7.34 1.90
C ILE A 56 9.68 8.80 1.79
N LYS A 57 10.01 9.64 2.75
CA LYS A 57 9.63 11.05 2.72
C LYS A 57 10.24 11.76 1.50
N GLY A 58 9.52 12.74 0.98
CA GLY A 58 10.02 13.57 -0.11
C GLY A 58 9.75 13.06 -1.51
N GLY A 59 8.88 12.07 -1.69
CA GLY A 59 8.42 11.69 -3.02
C GLY A 59 8.55 10.21 -3.36
N SER A 60 8.03 9.35 -2.51
CA SER A 60 7.93 7.92 -2.80
C SER A 60 6.50 7.53 -3.15
N VAL A 61 6.35 6.39 -3.81
CA VAL A 61 5.04 5.79 -4.10
C VAL A 61 4.83 4.58 -3.19
N LEU A 62 3.68 4.54 -2.53
CA LEU A 62 3.25 3.38 -1.75
C LEU A 62 2.10 2.70 -2.50
N PHE A 63 2.30 1.46 -2.87
CA PHE A 63 1.25 0.63 -3.45
C PHE A 63 0.87 -0.48 -2.47
N ILE A 64 -0.40 -0.51 -2.07
CA ILE A 64 -0.91 -1.54 -1.17
C ILE A 64 -1.78 -2.48 -1.98
N TYR A 65 -1.29 -3.69 -2.18
CA TYR A 65 -2.02 -4.69 -2.96
C TYR A 65 -3.20 -5.26 -2.15
N ALA A 66 -4.34 -5.34 -2.79
CA ALA A 66 -5.50 -6.05 -2.27
C ALA A 66 -6.13 -6.86 -3.39
N ASN A 67 -6.50 -8.09 -3.09
CA ASN A 67 -7.20 -8.92 -4.05
C ASN A 67 -8.69 -8.55 -4.07
N ASN A 68 -8.99 -7.44 -4.73
CA ASN A 68 -10.33 -6.87 -4.82
C ASN A 68 -10.66 -6.65 -6.29
N LYS A 69 -11.66 -7.38 -6.77
CA LYS A 69 -12.05 -7.36 -8.19
C LYS A 69 -12.57 -5.98 -8.62
N GLU A 70 -13.32 -5.30 -7.77
CA GLU A 70 -13.84 -3.98 -8.05
C GLU A 70 -12.70 -2.97 -8.21
N TYR A 71 -11.72 -3.01 -7.32
CA TYR A 71 -10.54 -2.17 -7.44
C TYR A 71 -9.76 -2.45 -8.72
N MET A 72 -9.54 -3.72 -9.04
CA MET A 72 -8.81 -4.11 -10.24
C MET A 72 -9.50 -3.63 -11.52
N ALA A 73 -10.83 -3.60 -11.53
CA ALA A 73 -11.60 -3.11 -12.67
C ALA A 73 -11.57 -1.59 -12.81
N LYS A 74 -11.48 -0.86 -11.71
CA LYS A 74 -11.57 0.61 -11.67
C LYS A 74 -10.22 1.33 -11.60
N SER A 75 -9.15 0.62 -11.28
CA SER A 75 -7.84 1.23 -11.08
C SER A 75 -7.33 1.87 -12.35
N SER A 76 -6.84 3.11 -12.23
CA SER A 76 -6.15 3.81 -13.31
C SER A 76 -4.65 3.51 -13.36
N ILE A 77 -4.11 2.92 -12.30
CA ILE A 77 -2.69 2.59 -12.16
C ILE A 77 -2.41 1.17 -12.60
N LEU A 78 -3.28 0.22 -12.20
CA LEU A 78 -3.13 -1.17 -12.62
C LEU A 78 -3.48 -1.31 -14.10
N PRO A 79 -2.70 -2.11 -14.85
CA PRO A 79 -2.98 -2.32 -16.27
C PRO A 79 -4.29 -3.08 -16.47
N ASN A 80 -4.93 -2.87 -17.63
CA ASN A 80 -6.08 -3.66 -18.00
C ASN A 80 -5.68 -5.13 -18.21
N GLN A 81 -6.66 -6.01 -18.42
CA GLN A 81 -6.41 -7.45 -18.54
C GLN A 81 -5.37 -7.78 -19.62
N GLN A 82 -5.42 -7.11 -20.77
CA GLN A 82 -4.47 -7.33 -21.85
C GLN A 82 -3.05 -6.93 -21.44
N SER A 83 -2.89 -5.78 -20.77
CA SER A 83 -1.60 -5.34 -20.26
C SER A 83 -1.10 -6.24 -19.13
N GLN A 84 -1.99 -6.82 -18.33
CA GLN A 84 -1.63 -7.77 -17.29
C GLN A 84 -1.05 -9.06 -17.88
N GLU A 85 -1.58 -9.54 -18.98
CA GLU A 85 -1.03 -10.70 -19.67
C GLU A 85 0.41 -10.44 -20.15
N LEU A 86 0.67 -9.27 -20.74
CA LEU A 86 2.00 -8.87 -21.14
C LEU A 86 2.95 -8.75 -19.96
N LEU A 87 2.50 -8.19 -18.85
CA LEU A 87 3.30 -8.08 -17.64
C LEU A 87 3.61 -9.44 -17.03
N THR A 88 2.72 -10.41 -17.16
CA THR A 88 2.97 -11.77 -16.70
C THR A 88 4.11 -12.42 -17.47
N GLU A 89 4.18 -12.21 -18.77
CA GLU A 89 5.29 -12.69 -19.59
C GLU A 89 6.62 -12.07 -19.17
N VAL A 90 6.63 -10.77 -18.90
CA VAL A 90 7.83 -10.06 -18.42
C VAL A 90 8.24 -10.58 -17.03
N ARG A 91 7.29 -10.86 -16.15
CA ARG A 91 7.55 -11.34 -14.80
C ARG A 91 8.18 -12.73 -14.74
N ASP A 92 7.95 -13.53 -15.73
CA ASP A 92 8.61 -14.85 -15.81
C ASP A 92 10.13 -14.72 -15.96
N SER A 93 10.61 -13.56 -16.41
CA SER A 93 12.04 -13.26 -16.57
C SER A 93 12.59 -12.33 -15.48
N GLU A 94 11.75 -11.67 -14.70
CA GLU A 94 12.13 -10.72 -13.64
C GLU A 94 11.39 -11.03 -12.36
N GLN A 95 12.01 -10.74 -11.21
CA GLN A 95 11.30 -10.86 -9.95
C GLN A 95 10.26 -9.76 -9.83
N PRO A 96 8.99 -10.12 -9.54
CA PRO A 96 7.96 -9.12 -9.38
C PRO A 96 8.18 -8.29 -8.13
N VAL A 97 8.02 -6.97 -8.27
CA VAL A 97 8.00 -6.04 -7.15
C VAL A 97 6.55 -5.70 -6.87
N SER A 98 6.03 -6.18 -5.75
CA SER A 98 4.63 -5.98 -5.39
C SER A 98 4.38 -4.69 -4.63
N THR A 99 5.42 -4.04 -4.09
CA THR A 99 5.30 -2.83 -3.28
C THR A 99 6.46 -1.90 -3.58
N HIS A 100 6.14 -0.62 -3.80
CA HIS A 100 7.12 0.44 -3.97
C HIS A 100 6.87 1.53 -2.93
N LEU A 101 7.92 1.90 -2.26
CA LEU A 101 7.89 3.00 -1.29
C LEU A 101 8.68 4.19 -1.78
#